data_8d9f1592d529b05b4eb63b8fad573801
#
_entry.id   8d9f1592d529b05b4eb63b8fad573801
#
_cell.length_a   1.000
_cell.length_b   1.000
_cell.length_c   1.000
_cell.angle_alpha   90.00
_cell.angle_beta   90.00
_cell.angle_gamma   90.00
#
_symmetry.space_group_name_H-M   'P 1'
#
loop_
_entity.id
_entity.type
_entity.pdbx_description
1 polymer ?
#
loop_
_entity_poly.entity_id
_entity_poly.type
_entity_poly.pdbx_seq_one_letter_code
_entity_poly.pdbx_strand_id
1 'polypeptide(L)'
;MKIGFWGYPDPQVLEKIKNQYPNAEWVDLDIDYNAPKTNILPESYCKIIKNIMDNAFYINPNLIIAPIGKDKCDSGWFASKVLKDKGFNVLPTIYEDTQQKREIKICTSDLPLHDKFQLITAGIIDTKIYNKNY
;
A
#
# COMPACT_ATOMS: atom_id res chain seq x y z
N MET A 1 2.45 -20.06 -10.55
CA MET A 1 1.81 -19.41 -9.41
C MET A 1 2.12 -17.92 -9.44
N LYS A 2 1.10 -17.10 -9.29
CA LYS A 2 1.25 -15.64 -9.26
C LYS A 2 1.00 -15.13 -7.84
N ILE A 3 1.89 -14.28 -7.35
CA ILE A 3 1.76 -13.63 -6.05
C ILE A 3 1.64 -12.12 -6.29
N GLY A 4 0.49 -11.56 -5.96
CA GLY A 4 0.23 -10.14 -6.06
C GLY A 4 0.58 -9.42 -4.76
N PHE A 5 1.00 -8.18 -4.88
CA PHE A 5 1.27 -7.30 -3.74
C PHE A 5 1.08 -5.85 -4.14
N TRP A 6 0.99 -4.97 -3.18
CA TRP A 6 1.10 -3.52 -3.40
C TRP A 6 1.83 -2.86 -2.23
N GLY A 7 2.35 -1.66 -2.46
CA GLY A 7 3.04 -0.90 -1.42
C GLY A 7 4.28 -1.60 -0.89
N TYR A 8 4.47 -1.50 0.41
CA TYR A 8 5.64 -2.05 1.10
C TYR A 8 5.23 -3.07 2.15
N PRO A 9 4.98 -4.33 1.78
CA PRO A 9 4.72 -5.38 2.75
C PRO A 9 5.95 -5.66 3.62
N ASP A 10 5.75 -6.38 4.73
CA ASP A 10 6.84 -6.76 5.62
C ASP A 10 7.93 -7.54 4.86
N PRO A 11 9.18 -7.03 4.82
CA PRO A 11 10.27 -7.71 4.11
C PRO A 11 10.54 -9.14 4.61
N GLN A 12 10.36 -9.41 5.89
CA GLN A 12 10.54 -10.75 6.44
C GLN A 12 9.49 -11.72 5.91
N VAL A 13 8.25 -11.27 5.78
CA VAL A 13 7.16 -12.06 5.19
C VAL A 13 7.42 -12.32 3.72
N LEU A 14 7.86 -11.29 2.98
CA LEU A 14 8.22 -11.43 1.56
C LEU A 14 9.30 -12.48 1.36
N GLU A 15 10.36 -12.43 2.15
CA GLU A 15 11.47 -13.38 2.06
C GLU A 15 11.01 -14.81 2.36
N LYS A 16 10.21 -14.97 3.41
CA LYS A 16 9.64 -16.27 3.79
C LYS A 16 8.81 -16.87 2.65
N ILE A 17 7.99 -16.06 2.00
CA ILE A 17 7.15 -16.51 0.89
C ILE A 17 7.99 -16.79 -0.36
N LYS A 18 9.01 -16.00 -0.63
CA LYS A 18 9.96 -16.29 -1.72
C LYS A 18 10.64 -17.63 -1.54
N ASN A 19 11.03 -17.96 -0.30
CA ASN A 19 11.64 -19.26 -0.01
C ASN A 19 10.65 -20.41 -0.13
N GLN A 20 9.40 -20.18 0.24
CA GLN A 20 8.33 -21.18 0.15
C GLN A 20 7.91 -21.45 -1.30
N TYR A 21 7.90 -20.41 -2.14
CA TYR A 21 7.47 -20.47 -3.54
C TYR A 21 8.54 -19.88 -4.46
N PRO A 22 9.68 -20.56 -4.64
CA PRO A 22 10.81 -19.97 -5.35
C PRO A 22 10.55 -19.72 -6.85
N ASN A 23 9.58 -20.40 -7.44
CA ASN A 23 9.22 -20.25 -8.85
C ASN A 23 8.00 -19.38 -9.09
N ALA A 24 7.50 -18.70 -8.06
CA ALA A 24 6.34 -17.84 -8.21
C ALA A 24 6.66 -16.57 -8.97
N GLU A 25 5.73 -16.13 -9.82
CA GLU A 25 5.78 -14.84 -10.47
C GLU A 25 5.23 -13.77 -9.52
N TRP A 26 6.01 -12.74 -9.27
CA TRP A 26 5.63 -11.61 -8.41
C TRP A 26 5.05 -10.49 -9.25
N VAL A 27 3.89 -10.02 -8.87
CA VAL A 27 3.15 -9.00 -9.61
C VAL A 27 2.83 -7.82 -8.70
N ASP A 28 3.33 -6.66 -9.05
CA ASP A 28 2.95 -5.41 -8.38
C ASP A 28 1.56 -4.99 -8.87
N LEU A 29 0.59 -4.97 -7.95
CA LEU A 29 -0.79 -4.59 -8.28
C LEU A 29 -0.99 -3.07 -8.38
N ASP A 30 0.00 -2.28 -8.00
CA ASP A 30 -0.05 -0.82 -8.07
C ASP A 30 0.63 -0.28 -9.33
N ILE A 31 0.49 -1.01 -10.42
CA ILE A 31 0.96 -0.60 -11.75
C ILE A 31 -0.26 -0.52 -12.67
N ASP A 32 -0.20 0.34 -13.67
CA ASP A 32 -1.27 0.43 -14.65
C ASP A 32 -1.15 -0.70 -15.70
N TYR A 33 -2.03 -1.68 -15.56
CA TYR A 33 -2.17 -2.78 -16.54
C TYR A 33 -3.30 -2.52 -17.53
N ASN A 34 -3.92 -1.34 -17.47
CA ASN A 34 -5.10 -1.03 -18.28
C ASN A 34 -6.21 -2.08 -18.11
N ALA A 35 -6.38 -2.55 -16.88
CA ALA A 35 -7.34 -3.59 -16.56
C ALA A 35 -8.78 -3.08 -16.69
N PRO A 36 -9.73 -3.96 -17.04
CA PRO A 36 -11.14 -3.59 -17.04
C PRO A 36 -11.60 -3.14 -15.67
N LYS A 37 -12.42 -2.09 -15.61
CA LYS A 37 -12.96 -1.56 -14.36
C LYS A 37 -14.02 -2.51 -13.80
N THR A 38 -13.85 -2.95 -12.56
CA THR A 38 -14.77 -3.85 -11.88
C THR A 38 -15.95 -3.12 -11.24
N ASN A 39 -15.78 -1.84 -10.91
CA ASN A 39 -16.77 -1.00 -10.19
C ASN A 39 -17.22 -1.60 -8.85
N ILE A 40 -16.38 -2.43 -8.23
CA ILE A 40 -16.68 -3.04 -6.92
C ILE A 40 -16.62 -1.99 -5.82
N LEU A 41 -15.65 -1.07 -5.90
CA LEU A 41 -15.55 0.05 -4.97
C LEU A 41 -16.31 1.27 -5.49
N PRO A 42 -16.83 2.13 -4.60
CA PRO A 42 -17.52 3.35 -5.00
C PRO A 42 -16.65 4.25 -5.89
N GLU A 43 -17.28 5.01 -6.77
CA GLU A 43 -16.59 5.92 -7.69
C GLU A 43 -15.73 6.96 -6.95
N SER A 44 -16.20 7.41 -5.80
CA SER A 44 -15.48 8.37 -4.95
C SER A 44 -14.28 7.78 -4.18
N TYR A 45 -14.08 6.48 -4.26
CA TYR A 45 -13.01 5.81 -3.54
C TYR A 45 -11.63 6.15 -4.11
N CYS A 46 -10.57 5.95 -3.32
CA CYS A 46 -9.20 6.23 -3.73
C CYS A 46 -8.86 5.55 -5.08
N LYS A 47 -8.41 6.33 -6.05
CA LYS A 47 -8.10 5.81 -7.41
C LYS A 47 -6.98 4.77 -7.40
N ILE A 48 -6.00 4.92 -6.52
CA ILE A 48 -4.89 3.97 -6.39
C ILE A 48 -5.45 2.61 -5.95
N ILE A 49 -6.29 2.61 -4.94
CA ILE A 49 -6.89 1.38 -4.40
C ILE A 49 -7.87 0.77 -5.40
N LYS A 50 -8.64 1.59 -6.12
CA LYS A 50 -9.51 1.10 -7.19
C LYS A 50 -8.71 0.40 -8.29
N ASN A 51 -7.57 0.96 -8.67
CA ASN A 51 -6.68 0.36 -9.66
C ASN A 51 -6.10 -0.98 -9.17
N ILE A 52 -5.69 -1.04 -7.92
CA ILE A 52 -5.22 -2.29 -7.29
C ILE A 52 -6.31 -3.35 -7.33
N MET A 53 -7.54 -2.98 -7.01
CA MET A 53 -8.69 -3.86 -7.05
C MET A 53 -8.93 -4.40 -8.47
N ASP A 54 -8.96 -3.52 -9.46
CA ASP A 54 -9.16 -3.89 -10.85
C ASP A 54 -8.05 -4.83 -11.35
N ASN A 55 -6.81 -4.53 -11.00
CA ASN A 55 -5.66 -5.37 -11.35
C ASN A 55 -5.74 -6.75 -10.70
N ALA A 56 -6.17 -6.83 -9.45
CA ALA A 56 -6.33 -8.10 -8.76
C ALA A 56 -7.30 -9.02 -9.50
N PHE A 57 -8.42 -8.49 -9.94
CA PHE A 57 -9.40 -9.28 -10.72
C PHE A 57 -8.89 -9.65 -12.11
N TYR A 58 -8.16 -8.75 -12.75
CA TYR A 58 -7.63 -8.97 -14.09
C TYR A 58 -6.51 -10.02 -14.10
N ILE A 59 -5.58 -9.92 -13.15
CA ILE A 59 -4.41 -10.82 -13.07
C ILE A 59 -4.78 -12.13 -12.37
N ASN A 60 -5.70 -12.07 -11.42
CA ASN A 60 -6.16 -13.20 -10.63
C ASN A 60 -5.03 -13.96 -9.95
N PRO A 61 -4.24 -13.31 -9.08
CA PRO A 61 -3.13 -13.97 -8.41
C PRO A 61 -3.59 -15.07 -7.45
N ASN A 62 -2.73 -16.05 -7.24
CA ASN A 62 -3.00 -17.16 -6.30
C ASN A 62 -2.90 -16.73 -4.84
N LEU A 63 -2.11 -15.72 -4.57
CA LEU A 63 -1.93 -15.13 -3.25
C LEU A 63 -1.75 -13.63 -3.41
N ILE A 64 -2.36 -12.85 -2.53
CA ILE A 64 -2.19 -11.39 -2.47
C ILE A 64 -1.61 -11.05 -1.11
N ILE A 65 -0.50 -10.32 -1.10
CA ILE A 65 0.11 -9.81 0.12
C ILE A 65 -0.28 -8.34 0.28
N ALA A 66 -1.06 -8.06 1.30
CA ALA A 66 -1.63 -6.75 1.55
C ALA A 66 -0.90 -6.03 2.69
N PRO A 67 -0.30 -4.85 2.44
CA PRO A 67 0.29 -4.05 3.51
C PRO A 67 -0.82 -3.34 4.30
N ILE A 68 -0.84 -3.60 5.59
CA ILE A 68 -1.74 -2.91 6.52
C ILE A 68 -0.94 -2.41 7.71
N GLY A 69 -1.50 -1.52 8.50
CA GLY A 69 -0.85 -1.01 9.71
C GLY A 69 -1.32 0.39 10.03
N LYS A 70 -0.85 0.91 11.16
CA LYS A 70 -1.24 2.25 11.63
C LYS A 70 -0.74 3.37 10.71
N ASP A 71 0.37 3.13 10.04
CA ASP A 71 0.99 4.06 9.10
C ASP A 71 0.48 3.87 7.65
N LYS A 72 -0.43 2.93 7.44
CA LYS A 72 -1.02 2.65 6.13
C LYS A 72 -2.42 3.24 6.02
N CYS A 73 -2.83 3.48 4.78
CA CYS A 73 -4.15 4.00 4.48
C CYS A 73 -5.26 2.99 4.83
N ASP A 74 -6.30 3.45 5.51
CA ASP A 74 -7.47 2.63 5.83
C ASP A 74 -8.15 2.06 4.58
N SER A 75 -8.07 2.77 3.47
CA SER A 75 -8.60 2.30 2.19
C SER A 75 -7.96 1.00 1.72
N GLY A 76 -6.64 0.84 1.94
CA GLY A 76 -5.95 -0.40 1.63
C GLY A 76 -6.35 -1.56 2.53
N TRP A 77 -6.55 -1.27 3.80
CA TRP A 77 -7.03 -2.27 4.76
C TRP A 77 -8.43 -2.76 4.39
N PHE A 78 -9.33 -1.84 4.06
CA PHE A 78 -10.68 -2.18 3.61
C PHE A 78 -10.66 -2.98 2.31
N ALA A 79 -9.83 -2.57 1.35
CA ALA A 79 -9.68 -3.28 0.08
C ALA A 79 -9.21 -4.73 0.29
N SER A 80 -8.29 -4.96 1.24
CA SER A 80 -7.82 -6.31 1.56
C SER A 80 -8.96 -7.20 2.05
N LYS A 81 -9.89 -6.65 2.83
CA LYS A 81 -11.08 -7.38 3.30
C LYS A 81 -12.06 -7.66 2.16
N VAL A 82 -12.28 -6.70 1.28
CA VAL A 82 -13.15 -6.87 0.11
C VAL A 82 -12.60 -7.97 -0.81
N LEU A 83 -11.30 -7.96 -1.06
CA LEU A 83 -10.66 -9.00 -1.87
C LEU A 83 -10.83 -10.38 -1.24
N LYS A 84 -10.66 -10.49 0.06
CA LYS A 84 -10.87 -11.75 0.79
C LYS A 84 -12.31 -12.22 0.66
N ASP A 85 -13.29 -11.33 0.81
CA ASP A 85 -14.71 -11.65 0.66
C ASP A 85 -15.06 -12.10 -0.76
N LYS A 86 -14.32 -11.61 -1.75
CA LYS A 86 -14.50 -12.01 -3.16
C LYS A 86 -13.80 -13.31 -3.52
N GLY A 87 -13.19 -13.98 -2.55
CA GLY A 87 -12.60 -15.30 -2.74
C GLY A 87 -11.09 -15.32 -2.98
N PHE A 88 -10.41 -14.18 -2.94
CA PHE A 88 -8.96 -14.15 -3.04
C PHE A 88 -8.31 -14.63 -1.75
N ASN A 89 -7.19 -15.32 -1.89
CA ASN A 89 -6.33 -15.65 -0.76
C ASN A 89 -5.47 -14.43 -0.43
N VAL A 90 -5.80 -13.74 0.66
CA VAL A 90 -5.14 -12.50 1.05
C VAL A 90 -4.39 -12.70 2.36
N LEU A 91 -3.09 -12.40 2.34
CA LEU A 91 -2.24 -12.39 3.52
C LEU A 91 -1.97 -10.95 3.93
N PRO A 92 -2.59 -10.46 5.00
CA PRO A 92 -2.27 -9.14 5.51
C PRO A 92 -0.92 -9.15 6.21
N THR A 93 -0.11 -8.12 5.99
CA THR A 93 1.18 -7.95 6.65
C THR A 93 1.24 -6.60 7.32
N ILE A 94 1.85 -6.54 8.49
CA ILE A 94 2.06 -5.32 9.25
C ILE A 94 3.55 -5.02 9.27
N TYR A 95 3.93 -3.90 8.65
CA TYR A 95 5.29 -3.40 8.68
C TYR A 95 5.27 -1.90 8.91
N GLU A 96 5.85 -1.45 10.00
CA GLU A 96 5.96 -0.04 10.35
C GLU A 96 7.40 0.43 10.13
N ASP A 97 7.60 1.24 9.08
CA ASP A 97 8.89 1.87 8.82
C ASP A 97 9.07 3.06 9.77
N THR A 98 10.22 3.15 10.39
CA THR A 98 10.58 4.29 11.26
C THR A 98 10.56 5.62 10.52
N GLN A 99 10.84 5.63 9.23
CA GLN A 99 10.74 6.84 8.41
C GLN A 99 9.29 7.27 8.20
N GLN A 100 8.38 6.34 7.96
CA GLN A 100 6.96 6.65 7.83
C GLN A 100 6.38 7.18 9.14
N LYS A 101 6.85 6.68 10.29
CA LYS A 101 6.48 7.23 11.59
C LYS A 101 6.89 8.69 11.73
N ARG A 102 8.00 9.10 11.13
CA ARG A 102 8.43 10.51 11.10
C ARG A 102 7.51 11.36 10.23
N GLU A 103 7.04 10.83 9.12
CA GLU A 103 6.08 11.52 8.24
C GLU A 103 4.76 11.80 8.98
N ILE A 104 4.27 10.83 9.72
CA ILE A 104 3.09 11.00 10.57
C ILE A 104 3.30 12.12 11.60
N LYS A 105 4.51 12.25 12.14
CA LYS A 105 4.84 13.31 13.10
C LYS A 105 4.71 14.72 12.53
N ILE A 106 4.86 14.94 11.24
CA ILE A 106 4.61 16.24 10.62
C ILE A 106 3.18 16.69 10.86
N CYS A 107 2.23 15.79 10.70
CA CYS A 107 0.81 16.11 10.89
C CYS A 107 0.49 16.46 12.33
N THR A 108 1.24 15.94 13.29
CA THR A 108 1.04 16.17 14.73
C THR A 108 2.00 17.19 15.33
N SER A 109 2.93 17.72 14.55
CA SER A 109 3.91 18.70 15.04
C SER A 109 3.29 20.07 15.27
N ASP A 110 3.98 20.90 16.07
CA ASP A 110 3.58 22.29 16.33
C ASP A 110 3.94 23.26 15.20
N LEU A 111 4.41 22.75 14.06
CA LEU A 111 4.69 23.57 12.90
C LEU A 111 3.44 24.29 12.41
N PRO A 112 3.55 25.55 11.95
CA PRO A 112 2.44 26.24 11.33
C PRO A 112 1.86 25.44 10.16
N LEU A 113 0.54 25.52 10.00
CA LEU A 113 -0.17 24.77 8.95
C LEU A 113 0.40 25.04 7.54
N HIS A 114 0.77 26.29 7.29
CA HIS A 114 1.40 26.69 6.03
C HIS A 114 2.71 25.92 5.75
N ASP A 115 3.56 25.78 6.78
CA ASP A 115 4.83 25.07 6.66
C ASP A 115 4.59 23.56 6.46
N LYS A 116 3.63 22.97 7.17
CA LYS A 116 3.23 21.58 6.96
C LYS A 116 2.75 21.36 5.52
N PHE A 117 1.92 22.25 5.02
CA PHE A 117 1.39 22.19 3.68
C PHE A 117 2.50 22.27 2.63
N GLN A 118 3.47 23.16 2.80
CA GLN A 118 4.61 23.26 1.89
C GLN A 118 5.47 22.00 1.90
N LEU A 119 5.74 21.42 3.06
CA LEU A 119 6.50 20.18 3.16
C LEU A 119 5.81 19.01 2.48
N ILE A 120 4.51 18.91 2.61
CA ILE A 120 3.70 17.83 2.00
C ILE A 120 3.61 18.03 0.48
N THR A 121 3.33 19.25 0.01
CA THR A 121 3.11 19.52 -1.40
C THR A 121 4.39 19.61 -2.22
N ALA A 122 5.54 19.85 -1.59
CA ALA A 122 6.83 19.81 -2.27
C ALA A 122 7.13 18.42 -2.87
N GLY A 123 6.35 17.39 -2.51
CA GLY A 123 6.48 16.06 -3.08
C GLY A 123 7.80 15.37 -2.79
N ILE A 124 8.73 16.10 -2.21
CA ILE A 124 10.05 15.62 -1.84
C ILE A 124 10.16 15.86 -0.35
N ILE A 125 9.68 14.92 0.40
CA ILE A 125 9.95 14.95 1.81
C ILE A 125 11.33 14.38 1.98
N ASP A 126 12.32 15.25 1.84
CA ASP A 126 13.68 14.90 2.20
C ASP A 126 13.70 14.61 3.71
N THR A 127 14.08 13.40 4.05
CA THR A 127 14.22 12.97 5.45
C THR A 127 15.13 13.88 6.26
N LYS A 128 16.08 14.58 5.61
CA LYS A 128 16.94 15.56 6.26
C LYS A 128 16.19 16.82 6.69
N ILE A 129 15.23 17.27 5.91
CA ILE A 129 14.38 18.41 6.25
C ILE A 129 13.49 18.06 7.44
N TYR A 130 12.96 16.86 7.46
CA TYR A 130 12.22 16.32 8.59
C TYR A 130 13.02 16.35 9.88
N ASN A 131 14.23 15.84 9.84
CA ASN A 131 15.09 15.76 11.02
C ASN A 131 15.48 17.12 11.57
N LYS A 132 15.49 18.17 10.75
CA LYS A 132 15.77 19.56 11.20
C LYS A 132 14.57 20.20 11.90
N ASN A 133 13.37 19.79 11.59
CA ASN A 133 12.13 20.37 12.12
C ASN A 133 11.59 19.60 13.33
N TYR A 134 12.25 18.53 13.67
CA TYR A 134 11.97 17.71 14.82
C TYR A 134 13.21 17.53 15.70
#